data_0d8bbc9b38ac86f247df98a639a6f32a
#
_entry.id   0d8bbc9b38ac86f247df98a639a6f32a
#
_cell.length_a   1.000
_cell.length_b   1.000
_cell.length_c   1.000
_cell.angle_alpha   90.00
_cell.angle_beta   90.00
_cell.angle_gamma   90.00
#
_symmetry.space_group_name_H-M   'P 1'
#
loop_
_entity.id
_entity.type
_entity.pdbx_description
1 polymer ?
#
loop_
_entity_poly.entity_id
_entity_poly.type
_entity_poly.pdbx_seq_one_letter_code
_entity_poly.pdbx_strand_id
1 'polypeptide(L)'
;MYYSELVKKACAILYDAHRDDVDKGGYPYVFHPFYLATQMEGEDAVCTALLHDVLEDHGDRYSLDALARAGFPEAVLRALRLLTHAEGVPYMDYVRALAQDPIARRVKLADLRHNTDVRRLNGARPKKYDLYLQAIRYLEEV
;
A
#
# COMPACT_ATOMS: atom_id res chain seq x y z
N MET A 1 4.62 14.95 -5.67
CA MET A 1 4.92 14.03 -4.55
C MET A 1 5.80 14.75 -3.54
N TYR A 2 5.49 14.62 -2.27
CA TYR A 2 6.33 15.19 -1.20
C TYR A 2 7.69 14.49 -1.17
N TYR A 3 8.77 15.23 -1.00
CA TYR A 3 10.13 14.67 -0.98
C TYR A 3 10.86 15.08 0.31
N SER A 4 11.52 14.10 0.96
CA SER A 4 12.31 14.31 2.17
C SER A 4 13.34 13.18 2.30
N GLU A 5 14.24 13.28 3.27
CA GLU A 5 15.19 12.20 3.55
C GLU A 5 14.47 10.90 3.97
N LEU A 6 13.36 11.01 4.70
CA LEU A 6 12.58 9.85 5.09
C LEU A 6 11.90 9.20 3.87
N VAL A 7 11.36 10.00 2.96
CA VAL A 7 10.79 9.50 1.70
C VAL A 7 11.86 8.81 0.85
N LYS A 8 13.06 9.39 0.79
CA LYS A 8 14.20 8.78 0.09
C LYS A 8 14.51 7.39 0.67
N LYS A 9 14.53 7.28 2.00
CA LYS A 9 14.75 5.99 2.68
C LYS A 9 13.64 4.99 2.33
N ALA A 10 12.38 5.44 2.33
CA ALA A 10 11.26 4.59 1.94
C ALA A 10 11.38 4.10 0.49
N CYS A 11 11.83 4.96 -0.42
CA CYS A 11 12.08 4.56 -1.82
C CYS A 11 13.16 3.48 -1.92
N ALA A 12 14.24 3.60 -1.14
CA ALA A 12 15.30 2.60 -1.14
C ALA A 12 14.81 1.24 -0.65
N ILE A 13 14.00 1.23 0.41
CA ILE A 13 13.40 0.00 0.96
C ILE A 13 12.43 -0.62 -0.06
N LEU A 14 11.58 0.20 -0.65
CA LEU A 14 10.64 -0.23 -1.69
C LEU A 14 11.39 -0.93 -2.83
N TYR A 15 12.42 -0.30 -3.35
CA TYR A 15 13.18 -0.86 -4.46
C TYR A 15 13.86 -2.17 -4.06
N ASP A 16 14.52 -2.19 -2.90
CA ASP A 16 15.19 -3.41 -2.42
C ASP A 16 14.19 -4.56 -2.25
N ALA A 17 13.02 -4.28 -1.69
CA ALA A 17 12.01 -5.31 -1.45
C ALA A 17 11.39 -5.85 -2.74
N HIS A 18 11.02 -4.98 -3.66
CA HIS A 18 10.16 -5.34 -4.81
C HIS A 18 10.85 -5.32 -6.17
N ARG A 19 12.16 -5.16 -6.23
CA ARG A 19 12.86 -4.97 -7.53
C ARG A 19 12.69 -6.13 -8.50
N ASP A 20 12.47 -7.34 -7.99
CA ASP A 20 12.29 -8.53 -8.81
C ASP A 20 10.83 -8.92 -9.01
N ASP A 21 9.91 -8.16 -8.43
CA ASP A 21 8.48 -8.43 -8.52
C ASP A 21 7.88 -7.81 -9.78
N VAL A 22 6.92 -8.51 -10.37
CA VAL A 22 6.15 -8.00 -11.51
C VAL A 22 4.66 -8.00 -11.15
N ASP A 23 3.91 -7.08 -11.76
CA ASP A 23 2.46 -7.01 -11.58
C ASP A 23 1.76 -7.95 -12.59
N LYS A 24 0.42 -7.98 -12.54
CA LYS A 24 -0.39 -8.84 -13.41
C LYS A 24 -0.28 -8.47 -14.88
N GLY A 25 0.14 -7.23 -15.18
CA GLY A 25 0.39 -6.79 -16.55
C GLY A 25 1.79 -7.11 -17.03
N GLY A 26 2.65 -7.68 -16.18
CA GLY A 26 4.03 -8.01 -16.50
C GLY A 26 5.01 -6.85 -16.33
N TYR A 27 4.57 -5.73 -15.78
CA TYR A 27 5.41 -4.56 -15.53
C TYR A 27 6.10 -4.64 -14.16
N PRO A 28 7.24 -3.95 -13.97
CA PRO A 28 7.88 -3.92 -12.65
C PRO A 28 6.91 -3.44 -11.58
N TYR A 29 6.79 -4.21 -10.50
CA TYR A 29 5.83 -3.92 -9.43
C TYR A 29 6.08 -2.57 -8.76
N VAL A 30 7.34 -2.12 -8.72
CA VAL A 30 7.70 -0.84 -8.07
C VAL A 30 6.93 0.36 -8.62
N PHE A 31 6.44 0.30 -9.86
CA PHE A 31 5.65 1.40 -10.43
C PHE A 31 4.33 1.62 -9.68
N HIS A 32 3.74 0.57 -9.13
CA HIS A 32 2.47 0.66 -8.42
C HIS A 32 2.59 1.50 -7.13
N PRO A 33 3.46 1.15 -6.16
CA PRO A 33 3.60 2.00 -4.97
C PRO A 33 4.16 3.39 -5.28
N PHE A 34 5.00 3.56 -6.29
CA PHE A 34 5.43 4.89 -6.71
C PHE A 34 4.24 5.74 -7.18
N TYR A 35 3.37 5.14 -8.00
CA TYR A 35 2.17 5.84 -8.45
C TYR A 35 1.28 6.24 -7.26
N LEU A 36 1.07 5.33 -6.32
CA LEU A 36 0.29 5.62 -5.12
C LEU A 36 0.89 6.82 -4.36
N ALA A 37 2.19 6.85 -4.20
CA ALA A 37 2.88 7.93 -3.50
C ALA A 37 2.62 9.29 -4.16
N THR A 38 2.50 9.34 -5.49
CA THR A 38 2.18 10.58 -6.19
C THR A 38 0.77 11.11 -5.90
N GLN A 39 -0.11 10.27 -5.36
CA GLN A 39 -1.49 10.62 -5.01
C GLN A 39 -1.62 11.06 -3.54
N MET A 40 -0.54 11.01 -2.77
CA MET A 40 -0.55 11.30 -1.34
C MET A 40 -0.06 12.71 -1.05
N GLU A 41 -0.54 13.25 0.08
CA GLU A 41 -0.07 14.53 0.62
C GLU A 41 0.59 14.30 1.97
N GLY A 42 1.78 14.88 2.16
CA GLY A 42 2.51 14.82 3.41
C GLY A 42 3.43 13.60 3.52
N GLU A 43 4.44 13.74 4.37
CA GLU A 43 5.52 12.76 4.51
C GLU A 43 5.00 11.38 4.95
N ASP A 44 4.12 11.36 5.94
CA ASP A 44 3.64 10.09 6.51
C ASP A 44 2.83 9.28 5.49
N ALA A 45 1.94 9.95 4.75
CA ALA A 45 1.13 9.26 3.75
C ALA A 45 1.98 8.78 2.56
N VAL A 46 2.94 9.59 2.13
CA VAL A 46 3.86 9.21 1.04
C VAL A 46 4.70 7.99 1.44
N CYS A 47 5.29 8.01 2.63
CA CYS A 47 6.06 6.86 3.13
C CYS A 47 5.19 5.60 3.25
N THR A 48 3.96 5.75 3.75
CA THR A 48 3.05 4.62 3.89
C THR A 48 2.70 4.03 2.53
N ALA A 49 2.42 4.87 1.54
CA ALA A 49 2.12 4.40 0.19
C ALA A 49 3.29 3.61 -0.42
N LEU A 50 4.51 4.14 -0.25
CA LEU A 50 5.71 3.48 -0.77
C LEU A 50 5.94 2.10 -0.12
N LEU A 51 5.60 1.96 1.16
CA LEU A 51 5.89 0.77 1.95
C LEU A 51 4.69 -0.16 2.13
N HIS A 52 3.54 0.15 1.54
CA HIS A 52 2.27 -0.48 1.93
C HIS A 52 2.23 -2.01 1.77
N ASP A 53 2.98 -2.57 0.82
CA ASP A 53 3.00 -4.02 0.59
C ASP A 53 4.31 -4.69 1.05
N VAL A 54 5.26 -3.94 1.61
CA VAL A 54 6.56 -4.51 1.99
C VAL A 54 6.42 -5.56 3.07
N LEU A 55 5.61 -5.31 4.10
CA LEU A 55 5.43 -6.26 5.20
C LEU A 55 4.67 -7.50 4.78
N GLU A 56 3.66 -7.36 3.91
CA GLU A 56 2.84 -8.48 3.46
C GLU A 56 3.60 -9.37 2.48
N ASP A 57 4.28 -8.78 1.52
CA ASP A 57 4.95 -9.50 0.43
C ASP A 57 6.37 -9.93 0.79
N HIS A 58 7.05 -9.19 1.66
CA HIS A 58 8.45 -9.41 2.00
C HIS A 58 8.70 -9.37 3.52
N GLY A 59 7.76 -9.93 4.28
CA GLY A 59 7.85 -10.01 5.75
C GLY A 59 9.01 -10.85 6.26
N ASP A 60 9.61 -11.68 5.41
CA ASP A 60 10.82 -12.44 5.72
C ASP A 60 12.05 -11.54 5.88
N ARG A 61 12.08 -10.39 5.21
CA ARG A 61 13.20 -9.44 5.24
C ARG A 61 12.89 -8.14 5.98
N TYR A 62 11.63 -7.77 6.09
CA TYR A 62 11.21 -6.49 6.68
C TYR A 62 10.13 -6.72 7.74
N SER A 63 10.28 -6.04 8.87
CA SER A 63 9.32 -6.07 9.97
C SER A 63 8.99 -4.65 10.43
N LEU A 64 7.90 -4.50 11.20
CA LEU A 64 7.60 -3.21 11.82
C LEU A 64 8.74 -2.72 12.71
N ASP A 65 9.38 -3.63 13.46
CA ASP A 65 10.51 -3.28 14.31
C ASP A 65 11.70 -2.76 13.48
N ALA A 66 11.98 -3.39 12.33
CA ALA A 66 13.04 -2.93 11.45
C ALA A 66 12.74 -1.55 10.89
N LEU A 67 11.48 -1.28 10.51
CA LEU A 67 11.07 0.03 10.01
C LEU A 67 11.13 1.09 11.12
N ALA A 68 10.75 0.73 12.36
CA ALA A 68 10.88 1.63 13.50
C ALA A 68 12.34 2.01 13.74
N ARG A 69 13.25 1.03 13.68
CA ARG A 69 14.69 1.27 13.84
C ARG A 69 15.24 2.11 12.70
N ALA A 70 14.65 2.02 11.52
CA ALA A 70 15.04 2.84 10.37
C ALA A 70 14.58 4.30 10.49
N GLY A 71 13.73 4.62 11.47
CA GLY A 71 13.32 5.99 11.76
C GLY A 71 11.91 6.36 11.31
N PHE A 72 11.10 5.40 10.84
CA PHE A 72 9.73 5.72 10.46
C PHE A 72 8.86 5.97 11.70
N PRO A 73 8.04 7.04 11.68
CA PRO A 73 7.27 7.41 12.86
C PRO A 73 6.08 6.49 13.11
N GLU A 74 5.53 6.55 14.33
CA GLU A 74 4.43 5.69 14.74
C GLU A 74 3.20 5.79 13.82
N ALA A 75 2.93 6.98 13.28
CA ALA A 75 1.81 7.16 12.35
C ALA A 75 1.95 6.27 11.10
N VAL A 76 3.18 6.14 10.58
CA VAL A 76 3.47 5.27 9.43
C VAL A 76 3.37 3.80 9.85
N LEU A 77 3.96 3.44 10.99
CA LEU A 77 3.97 2.06 11.47
C LEU A 77 2.56 1.56 11.75
N ARG A 78 1.73 2.40 12.36
CA ARG A 78 0.33 2.06 12.64
C ARG A 78 -0.46 1.83 11.36
N ALA A 79 -0.30 2.72 10.38
CA ALA A 79 -0.98 2.58 9.10
C ALA A 79 -0.52 1.30 8.38
N LEU A 80 0.77 1.00 8.38
CA LEU A 80 1.31 -0.20 7.75
C LEU A 80 0.79 -1.47 8.42
N ARG A 81 0.67 -1.48 9.75
CA ARG A 81 0.10 -2.61 10.48
C ARG A 81 -1.34 -2.88 10.02
N LEU A 82 -2.14 -1.83 9.92
CA LEU A 82 -3.53 -1.94 9.48
C LEU A 82 -3.65 -2.34 8.01
N LEU A 83 -2.71 -1.95 7.17
CA LEU A 83 -2.70 -2.27 5.75
C LEU A 83 -2.25 -3.71 5.46
N THR A 84 -1.63 -4.38 6.42
CA THR A 84 -1.20 -5.77 6.28
C THR A 84 -2.38 -6.68 6.62
N HIS A 85 -2.89 -7.40 5.62
CA HIS A 85 -4.06 -8.27 5.79
C HIS A 85 -3.65 -9.59 6.45
N ALA A 86 -4.12 -9.81 7.69
CA ALA A 86 -3.82 -11.04 8.41
C ALA A 86 -4.58 -12.22 7.82
N GLU A 87 -3.93 -13.40 7.81
CA GLU A 87 -4.55 -14.63 7.34
C GLU A 87 -5.79 -14.96 8.16
N GLY A 88 -6.85 -15.40 7.48
CA GLY A 88 -8.10 -15.81 8.13
C GLY A 88 -9.06 -14.67 8.42
N VAL A 89 -8.66 -13.41 8.26
CA VAL A 89 -9.54 -12.26 8.47
C VAL A 89 -10.34 -12.00 7.19
N PRO A 90 -11.69 -11.97 7.25
CA PRO A 90 -12.50 -11.64 6.08
C PRO A 90 -12.11 -10.27 5.51
N TYR A 91 -12.09 -10.16 4.19
CA TYR A 91 -11.55 -8.96 3.53
C TYR A 91 -12.26 -7.67 3.96
N MET A 92 -13.59 -7.67 4.04
CA MET A 92 -14.30 -6.46 4.44
C MET A 92 -14.12 -6.09 5.91
N ASP A 93 -13.84 -7.07 6.78
CA ASP A 93 -13.47 -6.78 8.17
C ASP A 93 -12.11 -6.08 8.25
N TYR A 94 -11.17 -6.53 7.43
CA TYR A 94 -9.86 -5.87 7.27
C TYR A 94 -10.05 -4.44 6.77
N VAL A 95 -10.88 -4.24 5.74
CA VAL A 95 -11.16 -2.90 5.18
C VAL A 95 -11.80 -1.98 6.24
N ARG A 96 -12.77 -2.48 7.00
CA ARG A 96 -13.42 -1.69 8.05
C ARG A 96 -12.44 -1.27 9.14
N ALA A 97 -11.54 -2.17 9.52
CA ALA A 97 -10.53 -1.86 10.54
C ALA A 97 -9.56 -0.77 10.07
N LEU A 98 -9.01 -0.91 8.86
CA LEU A 98 -8.06 0.08 8.34
C LEU A 98 -8.71 1.44 8.07
N ALA A 99 -10.01 1.47 7.80
CA ALA A 99 -10.73 2.71 7.54
C ALA A 99 -10.75 3.67 8.73
N GLN A 100 -10.47 3.16 9.96
CA GLN A 100 -10.40 3.98 11.17
C GLN A 100 -9.15 4.87 11.19
N ASP A 101 -8.14 4.55 10.40
CA ASP A 101 -6.90 5.34 10.32
C ASP A 101 -6.92 6.17 9.04
N PRO A 102 -6.82 7.51 9.12
CA PRO A 102 -6.92 8.36 7.94
C PRO A 102 -5.85 8.08 6.88
N ILE A 103 -4.64 7.73 7.29
CA ILE A 103 -3.54 7.44 6.36
C ILE A 103 -3.80 6.09 5.67
N ALA A 104 -4.08 5.04 6.46
CA ALA A 104 -4.36 3.72 5.91
C ALA A 104 -5.54 3.75 4.94
N ARG A 105 -6.62 4.46 5.31
CA ARG A 105 -7.79 4.60 4.45
C ARG A 105 -7.45 5.24 3.11
N ARG A 106 -6.69 6.34 3.14
CA ARG A 106 -6.33 7.07 1.92
C ARG A 106 -5.43 6.22 1.01
N VAL A 107 -4.44 5.56 1.60
CA VAL A 107 -3.53 4.69 0.85
C VAL A 107 -4.29 3.51 0.25
N LYS A 108 -5.16 2.85 1.02
CA LYS A 108 -5.92 1.71 0.52
C LYS A 108 -6.88 2.09 -0.59
N LEU A 109 -7.50 3.25 -0.50
CA LEU A 109 -8.39 3.72 -1.55
C LEU A 109 -7.62 3.93 -2.87
N ALA A 110 -6.45 4.55 -2.80
CA ALA A 110 -5.59 4.72 -3.98
C ALA A 110 -5.11 3.37 -4.52
N ASP A 111 -4.74 2.46 -3.63
CA ASP A 111 -4.32 1.10 -3.98
C ASP A 111 -5.41 0.36 -4.77
N LEU A 112 -6.62 0.36 -4.25
CA LEU A 112 -7.76 -0.32 -4.88
C LEU A 112 -8.12 0.30 -6.23
N ARG A 113 -8.10 1.62 -6.32
CA ARG A 113 -8.38 2.32 -7.59
C ARG A 113 -7.36 1.96 -8.66
N HIS A 114 -6.09 1.88 -8.28
CA HIS A 114 -5.03 1.52 -9.21
C HIS A 114 -5.13 0.04 -9.61
N ASN A 115 -5.43 -0.84 -8.66
CA ASN A 115 -5.56 -2.28 -8.91
C ASN A 115 -6.81 -2.65 -9.71
N THR A 116 -7.82 -1.79 -9.74
CA THR A 116 -9.03 -2.02 -10.54
C THR A 116 -9.01 -1.25 -11.86
N ASP A 117 -7.96 -0.51 -12.15
CA ASP A 117 -7.77 0.13 -13.46
C ASP A 117 -7.29 -0.92 -14.47
N VAL A 118 -8.25 -1.51 -15.18
CA VAL A 118 -7.98 -2.61 -16.11
C VAL A 118 -7.11 -2.18 -17.30
N ARG A 119 -7.05 -0.88 -17.61
CA ARG A 119 -6.17 -0.38 -18.66
C ARG A 119 -4.72 -0.60 -18.33
N ARG A 120 -4.37 -0.44 -17.05
CA ARG A 120 -3.02 -0.68 -16.52
C ARG A 120 -2.63 -2.16 -16.61
N LEU A 121 -3.62 -3.05 -16.51
CA LEU A 121 -3.43 -4.50 -16.50
C LEU A 121 -3.71 -5.14 -17.86
N ASN A 122 -3.59 -4.37 -18.95
CA ASN A 122 -3.85 -4.85 -20.30
C ASN A 122 -5.25 -5.45 -20.47
N GLY A 123 -6.24 -4.86 -19.80
CA GLY A 123 -7.64 -5.32 -19.83
C GLY A 123 -7.97 -6.44 -18.86
N ALA A 124 -6.99 -6.99 -18.15
CA ALA A 124 -7.23 -8.05 -17.17
C ALA A 124 -7.88 -7.49 -15.91
N ARG A 125 -8.71 -8.31 -15.26
CA ARG A 125 -9.31 -7.97 -13.96
C ARG A 125 -8.67 -8.82 -12.88
N PRO A 126 -8.39 -8.23 -11.67
CA PRO A 126 -7.94 -9.04 -10.54
C PRO A 126 -9.03 -10.04 -10.13
N LYS A 127 -8.64 -11.15 -9.52
CA LYS A 127 -9.59 -12.19 -9.07
C LYS A 127 -10.65 -11.64 -8.12
N LYS A 128 -10.29 -10.67 -7.28
CA LYS A 128 -11.18 -10.06 -6.29
C LYS A 128 -11.79 -8.74 -6.79
N TYR A 129 -11.96 -8.60 -8.10
CA TYR A 129 -12.39 -7.33 -8.70
C TYR A 129 -13.67 -6.78 -8.08
N ASP A 130 -14.72 -7.61 -7.96
CA ASP A 130 -15.99 -7.16 -7.40
C ASP A 130 -15.88 -6.79 -5.92
N LEU A 131 -15.09 -7.55 -5.18
CA LEU A 131 -14.82 -7.26 -3.76
C LEU A 131 -14.05 -5.96 -3.61
N TYR A 132 -13.09 -5.69 -4.50
CA TYR A 132 -12.35 -4.42 -4.51
C TYR A 132 -13.27 -3.25 -4.81
N LEU A 133 -14.23 -3.39 -5.75
CA LEU A 133 -15.20 -2.33 -6.01
C LEU A 133 -16.09 -2.07 -4.80
N GLN A 134 -16.49 -3.11 -4.07
CA GLN A 134 -17.26 -2.96 -2.83
C GLN A 134 -16.44 -2.20 -1.78
N ALA A 135 -15.17 -2.54 -1.63
CA ALA A 135 -14.27 -1.86 -0.69
C ALA A 135 -14.07 -0.39 -1.05
N ILE A 136 -13.93 -0.07 -2.34
CA ILE A 136 -13.83 1.32 -2.80
C ILE A 136 -15.06 2.11 -2.37
N ARG A 137 -16.25 1.58 -2.63
CA ARG A 137 -17.50 2.27 -2.24
C ARG A 137 -17.54 2.52 -0.73
N TYR A 138 -17.17 1.52 0.07
CA TYR A 138 -17.14 1.68 1.52
C TYR A 138 -16.17 2.78 1.95
N LEU A 139 -14.95 2.76 1.42
CA LEU A 139 -13.91 3.73 1.80
C LEU A 139 -14.23 5.15 1.34
N GLU A 140 -14.97 5.31 0.25
CA GLU A 140 -15.40 6.63 -0.22
C GLU A 140 -16.47 7.24 0.67
N GLU A 141 -17.27 6.42 1.37
CA GLU A 141 -18.41 6.86 2.17
C GLU A 141 -18.06 7.15 3.64
N VAL A 142 -16.96 6.62 4.14
CA VAL A 142 -16.60 6.78 5.56
C VAL A 142 -15.75 7.99 5.88
#